data_ce9a076289543d54fba6e2213fee24ad
#
_entry.id   ce9a076289543d54fba6e2213fee24ad
#
_cell.length_a   1.000
_cell.length_b   1.000
_cell.length_c   1.000
_cell.angle_alpha   90.00
_cell.angle_beta   90.00
_cell.angle_gamma   90.00
#
_symmetry.space_group_name_H-M   'P 1'
#
loop_
_entity.id
_entity.type
_entity.pdbx_description
1 polymer ?
#
loop_
_entity_poly.entity_id
_entity_poly.type
_entity_poly.pdbx_seq_one_letter_code
_entity_poly.pdbx_strand_id
1 'polypeptide(L)'
;RRILGYMPQQQGLYDSYTGRRFLAYMAALKEIPRKDVATDVARVVAAVNLTAELDKRLSAYSGGMKQRLLLASALLGDPKLLILDEPTAGLDPKERVRLRELLADMAKDRIILVATHVVSDVETVATKVILLRAGKIVDAAPVPELIEKYAPGQGLEDVYLNVFGERDGK
;
A
#
# COMPACT_ATOMS: atom_id res chain seq x y z
N ARG A 1 10.58 -9.26 12.45
CA ARG A 1 10.12 -9.56 11.07
C ARG A 1 8.65 -9.99 11.00
N ARG A 2 8.10 -10.67 12.02
CA ARG A 2 6.71 -11.17 11.99
C ARG A 2 5.64 -10.10 12.16
N ILE A 3 5.97 -8.94 12.74
CA ILE A 3 4.99 -7.87 12.99
C ILE A 3 4.91 -6.84 11.86
N LEU A 4 5.87 -6.87 10.91
CA LEU A 4 6.02 -5.89 9.84
C LEU A 4 5.73 -6.51 8.48
N GLY A 5 4.82 -5.91 7.72
CA GLY A 5 4.67 -6.10 6.29
C GLY A 5 5.20 -4.87 5.55
N TYR A 6 5.98 -5.09 4.50
CA TYR A 6 6.51 -4.02 3.67
C TYR A 6 6.26 -4.30 2.20
N MET A 7 5.74 -3.31 1.51
CA MET A 7 5.52 -3.30 0.07
C MET A 7 6.32 -2.13 -0.52
N PRO A 8 7.43 -2.39 -1.21
CA PRO A 8 8.20 -1.35 -1.89
C PRO A 8 7.50 -0.89 -3.18
N GLN A 9 7.78 0.32 -3.62
CA GLN A 9 7.27 0.89 -4.87
C GLN A 9 7.61 0.01 -6.08
N GLN A 10 8.82 -0.53 -6.13
CA GLN A 10 9.27 -1.44 -7.17
C GLN A 10 9.94 -2.66 -6.54
N GLN A 11 9.48 -3.83 -6.92
CA GLN A 11 10.14 -5.08 -6.57
C GLN A 11 10.36 -5.89 -7.85
N GLY A 12 11.58 -6.35 -8.05
CA GLY A 12 11.90 -7.29 -9.11
C GLY A 12 11.11 -8.59 -8.90
N LEU A 13 10.13 -8.84 -9.76
CA LEU A 13 9.40 -10.09 -9.77
C LEU A 13 10.14 -11.07 -10.71
N TYR A 14 10.23 -12.31 -10.29
CA TYR A 14 10.79 -13.38 -11.13
C TYR A 14 9.74 -13.83 -12.14
N ASP A 15 9.82 -13.36 -13.38
CA ASP A 15 8.83 -13.61 -14.44
C ASP A 15 8.55 -15.11 -14.69
N SER A 16 9.54 -15.97 -14.44
CA SER A 16 9.40 -17.43 -14.55
C SER A 16 8.63 -18.08 -13.38
N TYR A 17 8.41 -17.37 -12.28
CA TYR A 17 7.65 -17.90 -11.14
C TYR A 17 6.16 -17.77 -11.39
N THR A 18 5.38 -18.65 -10.75
CA THR A 18 3.94 -18.43 -10.57
C THR A 18 3.72 -17.58 -9.33
N GLY A 19 2.52 -16.98 -9.20
CA GLY A 19 2.14 -16.24 -8.00
C GLY A 19 2.27 -17.09 -6.74
N ARG A 20 1.85 -18.36 -6.79
CA ARG A 20 2.02 -19.32 -5.70
C ARG A 20 3.48 -19.52 -5.30
N ARG A 21 4.35 -19.74 -6.28
CA ARG A 21 5.79 -19.93 -6.02
C ARG A 21 6.42 -18.68 -5.41
N PHE A 22 6.04 -17.51 -5.91
CA PHE A 22 6.52 -16.24 -5.38
C PHE A 22 6.08 -16.04 -3.91
N LEU A 23 4.80 -16.24 -3.60
CA LEU A 23 4.30 -16.09 -2.24
C LEU A 23 4.89 -17.14 -1.29
N ALA A 24 5.09 -18.37 -1.73
CA ALA A 24 5.76 -19.39 -0.92
C ALA A 24 7.22 -19.02 -0.62
N TYR A 25 7.92 -18.45 -1.60
CA TYR A 25 9.27 -17.90 -1.40
C TYR A 25 9.28 -16.76 -0.38
N MET A 26 8.36 -15.81 -0.51
CA MET A 26 8.23 -14.69 0.44
C MET A 26 7.85 -15.17 1.84
N ALA A 27 7.00 -16.19 1.96
CA ALA A 27 6.65 -16.82 3.23
C ALA A 27 7.86 -17.46 3.91
N ALA A 28 8.74 -18.10 3.12
CA ALA A 28 9.99 -18.66 3.64
C ALA A 28 10.95 -17.56 4.15
N LEU A 29 11.07 -16.43 3.44
CA LEU A 29 11.87 -15.28 3.89
C LEU A 29 11.32 -14.64 5.18
N LYS A 30 10.01 -14.73 5.41
CA LYS A 30 9.35 -14.29 6.64
C LYS A 30 9.38 -15.35 7.75
N GLU A 31 10.00 -16.50 7.52
CA GLU A 31 10.10 -17.59 8.48
C GLU A 31 8.73 -18.14 8.92
N ILE A 32 7.74 -18.12 8.01
CA ILE A 32 6.42 -18.71 8.27
C ILE A 32 6.59 -20.25 8.30
N PRO A 33 6.06 -20.93 9.33
CA PRO A 33 6.16 -22.38 9.44
C PRO A 33 5.58 -23.08 8.20
N ARG A 34 6.28 -24.08 7.65
CA ARG A 34 5.85 -24.77 6.43
C ARG A 34 4.41 -25.26 6.45
N LYS A 35 3.94 -25.72 7.60
CA LYS A 35 2.56 -26.18 7.79
C LYS A 35 1.51 -25.08 7.59
N ASP A 36 1.87 -23.82 7.82
CA ASP A 36 0.96 -22.66 7.80
C ASP A 36 1.00 -21.92 6.45
N VAL A 37 2.04 -22.16 5.61
CA VAL A 37 2.25 -21.44 4.35
C VAL A 37 1.07 -21.54 3.41
N ALA A 38 0.51 -22.74 3.21
CA ALA A 38 -0.59 -22.93 2.26
C ALA A 38 -1.84 -22.17 2.68
N THR A 39 -2.17 -22.19 3.96
CA THR A 39 -3.33 -21.50 4.54
C THR A 39 -3.13 -19.97 4.46
N ASP A 40 -1.93 -19.48 4.81
CA ASP A 40 -1.64 -18.06 4.79
C ASP A 40 -1.61 -17.50 3.36
N VAL A 41 -1.03 -18.24 2.40
CA VAL A 41 -1.08 -17.88 0.98
C VAL A 41 -2.53 -17.80 0.49
N ALA A 42 -3.37 -18.78 0.82
CA ALA A 42 -4.79 -18.76 0.43
C ALA A 42 -5.51 -17.53 1.01
N ARG A 43 -5.26 -17.19 2.26
CA ARG A 43 -5.82 -16.01 2.94
C ARG A 43 -5.45 -14.72 2.23
N VAL A 44 -4.14 -14.48 1.99
CA VAL A 44 -3.69 -13.21 1.40
C VAL A 44 -4.09 -13.07 -0.06
N VAL A 45 -4.12 -14.16 -0.82
CA VAL A 45 -4.53 -14.15 -2.22
C VAL A 45 -6.02 -13.86 -2.37
N ALA A 46 -6.86 -14.39 -1.47
CA ALA A 46 -8.29 -14.09 -1.42
C ALA A 46 -8.51 -12.60 -1.10
N ALA A 47 -7.78 -12.05 -0.11
CA ALA A 47 -7.89 -10.65 0.28
C ALA A 47 -7.61 -9.68 -0.88
N VAL A 48 -6.66 -10.01 -1.76
CA VAL A 48 -6.31 -9.16 -2.92
C VAL A 48 -6.98 -9.60 -4.23
N ASN A 49 -7.92 -10.56 -4.19
CA ASN A 49 -8.66 -11.06 -5.35
C ASN A 49 -7.74 -11.55 -6.50
N LEU A 50 -6.80 -12.45 -6.16
CA LEU A 50 -5.87 -13.10 -7.12
C LEU A 50 -5.99 -14.62 -7.13
N THR A 51 -7.01 -15.19 -6.54
CA THR A 51 -7.15 -16.66 -6.38
C THR A 51 -7.14 -17.39 -7.72
N ALA A 52 -7.86 -16.88 -8.73
CA ALA A 52 -7.95 -17.49 -10.06
C ALA A 52 -6.63 -17.42 -10.87
N GLU A 53 -5.78 -16.45 -10.55
CA GLU A 53 -4.53 -16.17 -11.26
C GLU A 53 -3.29 -16.74 -10.57
N LEU A 54 -3.44 -17.30 -9.38
CA LEU A 54 -2.34 -17.70 -8.50
C LEU A 54 -1.32 -18.64 -9.17
N ASP A 55 -1.78 -19.52 -10.04
CA ASP A 55 -0.94 -20.50 -10.71
C ASP A 55 -0.43 -20.06 -12.10
N LYS A 56 -0.81 -18.87 -12.57
CA LYS A 56 -0.26 -18.27 -13.78
C LYS A 56 1.17 -17.76 -13.53
N ARG A 57 1.99 -17.76 -14.58
CA ARG A 57 3.33 -17.15 -14.53
C ARG A 57 3.25 -15.64 -14.36
N LEU A 58 4.18 -15.06 -13.63
CA LEU A 58 4.23 -13.62 -13.37
C LEU A 58 4.51 -12.79 -14.64
N SER A 59 5.11 -13.39 -15.65
CA SER A 59 5.23 -12.81 -16.99
C SER A 59 3.87 -12.52 -17.66
N ALA A 60 2.81 -13.25 -17.26
CA ALA A 60 1.45 -13.07 -17.78
C ALA A 60 0.57 -12.15 -16.89
N TYR A 61 1.12 -11.61 -15.81
CA TYR A 61 0.39 -10.70 -14.92
C TYR A 61 0.36 -9.28 -15.50
N SER A 62 -0.81 -8.63 -15.42
CA SER A 62 -0.92 -7.19 -15.65
C SER A 62 -0.19 -6.39 -14.55
N GLY A 63 0.04 -5.10 -14.77
CA GLY A 63 0.60 -4.22 -13.74
C GLY A 63 -0.19 -4.25 -12.44
N GLY A 64 -1.52 -4.15 -12.51
CA GLY A 64 -2.40 -4.23 -11.34
C GLY A 64 -2.37 -5.60 -10.65
N MET A 65 -2.24 -6.70 -11.40
CA MET A 65 -2.05 -8.03 -10.80
C MET A 65 -0.72 -8.14 -10.06
N LYS A 66 0.36 -7.60 -10.63
CA LYS A 66 1.68 -7.54 -9.96
C LYS A 66 1.61 -6.72 -8.67
N GLN A 67 0.94 -5.57 -8.71
CA GLN A 67 0.76 -4.71 -7.54
C GLN A 67 -0.02 -5.41 -6.41
N ARG A 68 -1.13 -6.08 -6.77
CA ARG A 68 -1.91 -6.89 -5.82
C ARG A 68 -1.11 -8.06 -5.24
N LEU A 69 -0.26 -8.70 -6.04
CA LEU A 69 0.63 -9.76 -5.57
C LEU A 69 1.68 -9.24 -4.56
N LEU A 70 2.23 -8.05 -4.80
CA LEU A 70 3.16 -7.39 -3.86
C LEU A 70 2.46 -7.07 -2.54
N LEU A 71 1.23 -6.56 -2.59
CA LEU A 71 0.42 -6.35 -1.39
C LEU A 71 0.16 -7.68 -0.66
N ALA A 72 -0.22 -8.75 -1.39
CA ALA A 72 -0.37 -10.07 -0.79
C ALA A 72 0.89 -10.54 -0.08
N SER A 73 2.07 -10.31 -0.66
CA SER A 73 3.35 -10.66 -0.03
C SER A 73 3.63 -9.85 1.25
N ALA A 74 3.21 -8.57 1.28
CA ALA A 74 3.31 -7.76 2.48
C ALA A 74 2.41 -8.28 3.61
N LEU A 75 1.23 -8.80 3.27
CA LEU A 75 0.22 -9.33 4.21
C LEU A 75 0.55 -10.72 4.78
N LEU A 76 1.53 -11.44 4.23
CA LEU A 76 1.93 -12.75 4.75
C LEU A 76 2.36 -12.66 6.21
N GLY A 77 1.92 -13.62 7.02
CA GLY A 77 2.21 -13.70 8.45
C GLY A 77 1.38 -12.77 9.32
N ASP A 78 0.31 -12.19 8.79
CA ASP A 78 -0.64 -11.30 9.47
C ASP A 78 0.03 -10.16 10.28
N PRO A 79 0.80 -9.28 9.61
CA PRO A 79 1.54 -8.23 10.28
C PRO A 79 0.63 -7.20 10.95
N LYS A 80 1.06 -6.66 12.10
CA LYS A 80 0.35 -5.59 12.81
C LYS A 80 0.73 -4.19 12.33
N LEU A 81 1.84 -4.06 11.61
CA LEU A 81 2.29 -2.84 10.94
C LEU A 81 2.51 -3.13 9.46
N LEU A 82 1.83 -2.38 8.59
CA LEU A 82 2.06 -2.39 7.15
C LEU A 82 2.71 -1.06 6.74
N ILE A 83 3.78 -1.15 5.96
CA ILE A 83 4.37 0.01 5.28
C ILE A 83 4.21 -0.24 3.79
N LEU A 84 3.49 0.64 3.11
CA LEU A 84 3.15 0.53 1.69
C LEU A 84 3.68 1.75 0.96
N ASP A 85 4.55 1.52 -0.02
CA ASP A 85 5.16 2.58 -0.83
C ASP A 85 4.49 2.60 -2.21
N GLU A 86 3.77 3.69 -2.51
CA GLU A 86 2.98 3.90 -3.74
C GLU A 86 2.06 2.71 -4.08
N PRO A 87 1.21 2.23 -3.16
CA PRO A 87 0.46 0.99 -3.36
C PRO A 87 -0.58 1.07 -4.50
N THR A 88 -0.97 2.27 -4.92
CA THR A 88 -1.94 2.52 -6.00
C THR A 88 -1.29 2.75 -7.36
N ALA A 89 0.03 2.79 -7.44
CA ALA A 89 0.75 3.03 -8.69
C ALA A 89 0.40 1.99 -9.76
N GLY A 90 0.04 2.45 -10.97
CA GLY A 90 -0.29 1.57 -12.09
C GLY A 90 -1.65 0.86 -12.00
N LEU A 91 -2.46 1.16 -10.98
CA LEU A 91 -3.83 0.67 -10.88
C LEU A 91 -4.80 1.55 -11.68
N ASP A 92 -5.81 0.93 -12.30
CA ASP A 92 -6.93 1.67 -12.85
C ASP A 92 -7.84 2.25 -11.75
N PRO A 93 -8.72 3.21 -12.05
CA PRO A 93 -9.57 3.86 -11.06
C PRO A 93 -10.42 2.90 -10.21
N LYS A 94 -10.93 1.81 -10.82
CA LYS A 94 -11.74 0.81 -10.13
C LYS A 94 -10.90 -0.01 -9.14
N GLU A 95 -9.69 -0.38 -9.53
CA GLU A 95 -8.76 -1.09 -8.67
C GLU A 95 -8.26 -0.21 -7.51
N ARG A 96 -8.04 1.10 -7.73
CA ARG A 96 -7.70 2.05 -6.67
C ARG A 96 -8.80 2.14 -5.61
N VAL A 97 -10.07 2.24 -6.01
CA VAL A 97 -11.19 2.25 -5.05
C VAL A 97 -11.19 0.99 -4.21
N ARG A 98 -11.09 -0.19 -4.83
CA ARG A 98 -11.05 -1.47 -4.12
C ARG A 98 -9.88 -1.57 -3.14
N LEU A 99 -8.70 -1.08 -3.55
CA LEU A 99 -7.54 -1.08 -2.67
C LEU A 99 -7.75 -0.18 -1.46
N ARG A 100 -8.31 1.02 -1.66
CA ARG A 100 -8.63 1.94 -0.55
C ARG A 100 -9.62 1.30 0.44
N GLU A 101 -10.68 0.68 -0.05
CA GLU A 101 -11.65 -0.04 0.77
C GLU A 101 -10.98 -1.17 1.57
N LEU A 102 -10.11 -1.95 0.93
CA LEU A 102 -9.35 -3.02 1.59
C LEU A 102 -8.42 -2.46 2.68
N LEU A 103 -7.70 -1.38 2.40
CA LEU A 103 -6.82 -0.74 3.39
C LEU A 103 -7.62 -0.15 4.56
N ALA A 104 -8.75 0.50 4.29
CA ALA A 104 -9.63 1.03 5.33
C ALA A 104 -10.20 -0.07 6.24
N ASP A 105 -10.57 -1.22 5.67
CA ASP A 105 -11.03 -2.36 6.46
C ASP A 105 -9.91 -2.95 7.33
N MET A 106 -8.73 -3.13 6.75
CA MET A 106 -7.56 -3.63 7.49
C MET A 106 -7.06 -2.68 8.58
N ALA A 107 -7.26 -1.36 8.42
CA ALA A 107 -6.84 -0.36 9.40
C ALA A 107 -7.61 -0.43 10.73
N LYS A 108 -8.69 -1.21 10.81
CA LYS A 108 -9.46 -1.43 12.04
C LYS A 108 -8.68 -2.22 13.10
N ASP A 109 -7.74 -3.06 12.70
CA ASP A 109 -7.02 -3.97 13.60
C ASP A 109 -5.48 -3.90 13.50
N ARG A 110 -4.96 -3.00 12.64
CA ARG A 110 -3.52 -2.83 12.41
C ARG A 110 -3.15 -1.40 12.04
N ILE A 111 -1.88 -1.06 12.17
CA ILE A 111 -1.33 0.22 11.72
C ILE A 111 -0.93 0.09 10.26
N ILE A 112 -1.41 1.01 9.42
CA ILE A 112 -1.04 1.09 8.00
C ILE A 112 -0.41 2.45 7.74
N LEU A 113 0.85 2.45 7.31
CA LEU A 113 1.56 3.62 6.83
C LEU A 113 1.66 3.56 5.31
N VAL A 114 1.05 4.52 4.64
CA VAL A 114 1.09 4.66 3.18
C VAL A 114 1.97 5.85 2.83
N ALA A 115 3.02 5.62 2.05
CA ALA A 115 3.79 6.67 1.39
C ALA A 115 3.25 6.83 -0.03
N THR A 116 2.76 8.02 -0.38
CA THR A 116 2.22 8.31 -1.71
C THR A 116 2.29 9.80 -2.01
N HIS A 117 2.40 10.13 -3.29
CA HIS A 117 2.22 11.48 -3.80
C HIS A 117 0.80 11.71 -4.36
N VAL A 118 -0.03 10.66 -4.43
CA VAL A 118 -1.42 10.74 -4.91
C VAL A 118 -2.33 11.10 -3.74
N VAL A 119 -2.53 12.40 -3.52
CA VAL A 119 -3.24 12.97 -2.38
C VAL A 119 -4.68 12.44 -2.29
N SER A 120 -5.38 12.33 -3.43
CA SER A 120 -6.77 11.83 -3.51
C SER A 120 -6.93 10.38 -3.03
N ASP A 121 -5.88 9.59 -3.01
CA ASP A 121 -5.95 8.21 -2.54
C ASP A 121 -5.96 8.09 -1.01
N VAL A 122 -5.52 9.13 -0.30
CA VAL A 122 -5.43 9.13 1.16
C VAL A 122 -6.45 10.05 1.83
N GLU A 123 -6.92 11.10 1.16
CA GLU A 123 -7.82 12.11 1.72
C GLU A 123 -9.08 11.52 2.37
N THR A 124 -9.64 10.46 1.77
CA THR A 124 -10.89 9.83 2.23
C THR A 124 -10.69 8.70 3.24
N VAL A 125 -9.49 8.15 3.36
CA VAL A 125 -9.23 6.95 4.18
C VAL A 125 -8.19 7.15 5.28
N ALA A 126 -7.35 8.18 5.17
CA ALA A 126 -6.34 8.46 6.17
C ALA A 126 -6.96 9.06 7.43
N THR A 127 -6.64 8.50 8.58
CA THR A 127 -6.98 9.08 9.89
C THR A 127 -6.03 10.20 10.27
N LYS A 128 -4.78 10.14 9.79
CA LYS A 128 -3.74 11.13 10.04
C LYS A 128 -2.80 11.20 8.84
N VAL A 129 -2.39 12.41 8.47
CA VAL A 129 -1.40 12.67 7.42
C VAL A 129 -0.14 13.25 8.04
N ILE A 130 1.01 12.82 7.55
CA ILE A 130 2.33 13.35 7.91
C ILE A 130 2.90 14.03 6.68
N LEU A 131 3.12 15.33 6.76
CA LEU A 131 3.75 16.14 5.70
C LEU A 131 5.27 16.08 5.89
N LEU A 132 5.98 15.48 4.92
CA LEU A 132 7.42 15.27 4.97
C LEU A 132 8.13 16.09 3.88
N ARG A 133 9.09 16.95 4.25
CA ARG A 133 9.90 17.75 3.31
C ARG A 133 11.37 17.68 3.68
N ALA A 134 12.22 17.33 2.71
CA ALA A 134 13.68 17.26 2.89
C ALA A 134 14.10 16.44 4.15
N GLY A 135 13.42 15.29 4.39
CA GLY A 135 13.72 14.42 5.52
C GLY A 135 13.22 14.93 6.88
N LYS A 136 12.45 16.02 6.92
CA LYS A 136 11.87 16.58 8.16
C LYS A 136 10.36 16.58 8.11
N ILE A 137 9.74 16.26 9.23
CA ILE A 137 8.29 16.39 9.41
C ILE A 137 7.98 17.88 9.50
N VAL A 138 7.15 18.36 8.55
CA VAL A 138 6.63 19.73 8.54
C VAL A 138 5.42 19.82 9.47
N ASP A 139 4.52 18.85 9.35
CA ASP A 139 3.34 18.73 10.20
C ASP A 139 2.82 17.29 10.22
N ALA A 140 1.98 16.97 11.22
CA ALA A 140 1.38 15.65 11.35
C ALA A 140 0.05 15.75 12.12
N ALA A 141 -1.08 15.77 11.39
CA ALA A 141 -2.41 15.95 11.95
C ALA A 141 -3.50 15.21 11.15
N PRO A 142 -4.72 15.07 11.68
CA PRO A 142 -5.88 14.65 10.92
C PRO A 142 -6.12 15.55 9.69
N VAL A 143 -6.70 14.97 8.62
CA VAL A 143 -6.96 15.70 7.36
C VAL A 143 -7.74 17.00 7.58
N PRO A 144 -8.84 17.05 8.38
CA PRO A 144 -9.58 18.29 8.61
C PRO A 144 -8.73 19.40 9.25
N GLU A 145 -7.85 19.05 10.18
CA GLU A 145 -6.97 20.04 10.86
C GLU A 145 -5.92 20.62 9.91
N LEU A 146 -5.38 19.79 9.01
CA LEU A 146 -4.44 20.26 7.98
C LEU A 146 -5.11 21.18 6.98
N ILE A 147 -6.35 20.85 6.56
CA ILE A 147 -7.14 21.70 5.66
C ILE A 147 -7.40 23.04 6.33
N GLU A 148 -7.90 23.06 7.57
CA GLU A 148 -8.18 24.30 8.29
C GLU A 148 -6.93 25.17 8.43
N LYS A 149 -5.77 24.55 8.66
CA LYS A 149 -4.51 25.27 8.89
C LYS A 149 -3.88 25.82 7.61
N TYR A 150 -3.91 25.06 6.51
CA TYR A 150 -3.12 25.37 5.32
C TYR A 150 -3.95 25.73 4.08
N ALA A 151 -5.23 25.31 4.01
CA ALA A 151 -6.10 25.51 2.85
C ALA A 151 -7.58 25.59 3.27
N PRO A 152 -7.99 26.58 4.12
CA PRO A 152 -9.34 26.66 4.65
C PRO A 152 -10.41 26.67 3.54
N GLY A 153 -11.40 25.77 3.62
CA GLY A 153 -12.47 25.63 2.64
C GLY A 153 -12.09 24.96 1.33
N GLN A 154 -10.88 24.40 1.23
CA GLN A 154 -10.38 23.68 0.06
C GLN A 154 -10.15 22.19 0.39
N GLY A 155 -9.28 21.47 -0.36
CA GLY A 155 -8.98 20.07 -0.15
C GLY A 155 -7.54 19.79 0.28
N LEU A 156 -7.24 18.52 0.51
CA LEU A 156 -5.89 18.09 0.89
C LEU A 156 -4.88 18.33 -0.24
N GLU A 157 -5.31 18.38 -1.50
CA GLU A 157 -4.47 18.73 -2.64
C GLU A 157 -3.95 20.18 -2.52
N ASP A 158 -4.82 21.11 -2.09
CA ASP A 158 -4.44 22.50 -1.88
C ASP A 158 -3.50 22.65 -0.68
N VAL A 159 -3.68 21.83 0.37
CA VAL A 159 -2.71 21.74 1.48
C VAL A 159 -1.33 21.33 0.93
N TYR A 160 -1.29 20.31 0.07
CA TYR A 160 -0.04 19.87 -0.55
C TYR A 160 0.62 20.99 -1.36
N LEU A 161 -0.15 21.67 -2.22
CA LEU A 161 0.35 22.78 -3.04
C LEU A 161 0.83 23.96 -2.18
N ASN A 162 0.12 24.30 -1.11
CA ASN A 162 0.49 25.40 -0.23
C ASN A 162 1.74 25.11 0.63
N VAL A 163 1.98 23.84 0.97
CA VAL A 163 3.13 23.42 1.78
C VAL A 163 4.36 23.14 0.90
N PHE A 164 4.17 22.49 -0.27
CA PHE A 164 5.24 21.99 -1.11
C PHE A 164 5.36 22.70 -2.46
N GLY A 165 4.29 23.34 -2.93
CA GLY A 165 4.34 24.15 -4.16
C GLY A 165 5.45 25.17 -4.04
N GLU A 166 6.31 25.24 -5.04
CA GLU A 166 7.25 26.33 -5.16
C GLU A 166 6.42 27.61 -5.25
N ARG A 167 6.57 28.51 -4.29
CA ARG A 167 6.26 29.91 -4.56
C ARG A 167 7.28 30.35 -5.59
N ASP A 168 6.92 30.15 -6.86
CA ASP A 168 7.67 30.72 -7.94
C ASP A 168 7.80 32.23 -7.71
N GLY A 169 9.01 32.64 -7.49
CA GLY A 169 9.49 33.96 -7.78
C GLY A 169 9.12 35.06 -6.76
N LYS A 170 10.02 35.38 -5.84
CA LYS A 170 10.64 36.72 -5.89
C LYS A 170 11.93 36.71 -5.11
#